data_d8f6c574969b65e406721ddc97d17427
#
_entry.id   d8f6c574969b65e406721ddc97d17427
#
_cell.length_a   1.000
_cell.length_b   1.000
_cell.length_c   1.000
_cell.angle_alpha   90.00
_cell.angle_beta   90.00
_cell.angle_gamma   90.00
#
_symmetry.space_group_name_H-M   'P 1'
#
loop_
_entity.id
_entity.type
_entity.pdbx_description
1 polymer ?
#
loop_
_entity_poly.entity_id
_entity_poly.type
_entity_poly.pdbx_seq_one_letter_code
_entity_poly.pdbx_strand_id
1 'polypeptide(L)'
;EDKAKDALEADKQEVLSVIFKSQLPQIEKTEFNVMAQALGENASPVMITQSEYMRRMKEMANIQAGMSFYGEMPDMFNLVLNADHKLVKEILADEDKECAAAVAPIQKEMDDVNTRRNELKKKQEGKKDEDIPTAEKDEVNDLDKKWEDLKNRKNGLFADYAAQNKVVRQLIDLALLQNGMLKGEA
;
A
#
# COMPACT_ATOMS: atom_id res chain seq x y z
N GLU A 1 -12.12 -24.45 -6.35
CA GLU A 1 -12.86 -23.42 -7.12
C GLU A 1 -13.48 -22.31 -6.25
N ASP A 2 -13.47 -22.42 -4.91
CA ASP A 2 -14.14 -21.45 -4.03
C ASP A 2 -13.24 -20.34 -3.43
N LYS A 3 -11.96 -20.27 -3.80
CA LYS A 3 -11.02 -19.26 -3.26
C LYS A 3 -11.07 -17.87 -3.95
N ALA A 4 -11.87 -17.70 -4.98
CA ALA A 4 -11.93 -16.45 -5.75
C ALA A 4 -13.07 -15.50 -5.32
N LYS A 5 -13.93 -15.90 -4.38
CA LYS A 5 -15.09 -15.07 -3.96
C LYS A 5 -14.84 -14.14 -2.78
N ASP A 6 -13.76 -14.34 -2.03
CA ASP A 6 -13.49 -13.58 -0.80
C ASP A 6 -12.25 -12.69 -0.86
N ALA A 7 -11.63 -12.54 -2.04
CA ALA A 7 -10.56 -11.55 -2.19
C ALA A 7 -11.16 -10.14 -2.17
N LEU A 8 -10.73 -9.32 -1.21
CA LEU A 8 -11.08 -7.91 -1.16
C LEU A 8 -10.73 -7.26 -2.50
N GLU A 9 -11.63 -6.45 -3.05
CA GLU A 9 -11.40 -5.74 -4.31
C GLU A 9 -10.08 -4.95 -4.25
N ALA A 10 -9.35 -4.91 -5.36
CA ALA A 10 -8.02 -4.31 -5.43
C ALA A 10 -7.98 -2.86 -4.92
N ASP A 11 -9.03 -2.09 -5.22
CA ASP A 11 -9.15 -0.69 -4.78
C ASP A 11 -9.27 -0.60 -3.26
N LYS A 12 -10.02 -1.48 -2.63
CA LYS A 12 -10.17 -1.52 -1.15
C LYS A 12 -8.88 -1.98 -0.46
N GLN A 13 -8.13 -2.89 -1.09
CA GLN A 13 -6.81 -3.29 -0.60
C GLN A 13 -5.83 -2.11 -0.64
N GLU A 14 -5.85 -1.31 -1.71
CA GLU A 14 -5.00 -0.12 -1.84
C GLU A 14 -5.38 0.92 -0.77
N VAL A 15 -6.66 1.19 -0.57
CA VAL A 15 -7.15 2.12 0.47
C VAL A 15 -6.68 1.68 1.86
N LEU A 16 -6.88 0.42 2.24
CA LEU A 16 -6.40 -0.12 3.51
C LEU A 16 -4.88 0.00 3.66
N SER A 17 -4.16 -0.31 2.61
CA SER A 17 -2.69 -0.21 2.61
C SER A 17 -2.23 1.23 2.87
N VAL A 18 -2.84 2.22 2.23
CA VAL A 18 -2.53 3.64 2.45
C VAL A 18 -2.87 4.08 3.88
N ILE A 19 -4.07 3.72 4.36
CA ILE A 19 -4.54 4.05 5.71
C ILE A 19 -3.54 3.55 6.76
N PHE A 20 -3.21 2.27 6.74
CA PHE A 20 -2.34 1.67 7.75
C PHE A 20 -0.88 2.09 7.58
N LYS A 21 -0.38 2.15 6.34
CA LYS A 21 1.00 2.58 6.07
C LYS A 21 1.27 4.01 6.54
N SER A 22 0.30 4.91 6.42
CA SER A 22 0.42 6.31 6.84
C SER A 22 0.58 6.47 8.36
N GLN A 23 0.12 5.50 9.15
CA GLN A 23 0.15 5.54 10.61
C GLN A 23 1.23 4.64 11.23
N LEU A 24 1.98 3.89 10.42
CA LEU A 24 3.09 3.09 10.89
C LEU A 24 4.23 3.99 11.39
N PRO A 25 4.79 3.73 12.59
CA PRO A 25 5.95 4.45 13.05
C PRO A 25 7.19 4.09 12.22
N GLN A 26 8.11 5.04 12.10
CA GLN A 26 9.42 4.76 11.53
C GLN A 26 10.26 4.03 12.58
N ILE A 27 10.60 2.77 12.30
CA ILE A 27 11.48 1.97 13.16
C ILE A 27 12.81 1.83 12.43
N GLU A 28 13.90 2.13 13.13
CA GLU A 28 15.25 2.08 12.56
C GLU A 28 15.54 0.70 11.95
N LYS A 29 16.07 0.71 10.74
CA LYS A 29 16.40 -0.48 9.95
C LYS A 29 15.24 -1.47 9.79
N THR A 30 14.02 -0.96 9.74
CA THR A 30 12.81 -1.78 9.57
C THR A 30 11.91 -1.16 8.51
N GLU A 31 11.44 -1.99 7.58
CA GLU A 31 10.46 -1.60 6.57
C GLU A 31 9.25 -2.51 6.64
N PHE A 32 8.06 -1.91 6.49
CA PHE A 32 6.79 -2.62 6.46
C PHE A 32 6.16 -2.60 5.08
N ASN A 33 5.81 -3.77 4.60
CA ASN A 33 4.87 -3.94 3.49
C ASN A 33 3.48 -4.21 4.07
N VAL A 34 2.47 -3.47 3.62
CA VAL A 34 1.10 -3.61 4.11
C VAL A 34 0.28 -4.37 3.07
N MET A 35 -0.39 -5.44 3.48
CA MET A 35 -1.24 -6.26 2.63
C MET A 35 -2.50 -6.70 3.35
N ALA A 36 -3.58 -6.90 2.60
CA ALA A 36 -4.82 -7.45 3.12
C ALA A 36 -4.98 -8.92 2.68
N GLN A 37 -5.43 -9.76 3.60
CA GLN A 37 -5.72 -11.18 3.36
C GLN A 37 -7.00 -11.59 4.06
N ALA A 38 -7.76 -12.48 3.45
CA ALA A 38 -8.90 -13.13 4.06
C ALA A 38 -8.41 -14.24 5.00
N LEU A 39 -8.51 -14.03 6.31
CA LEU A 39 -8.01 -14.96 7.33
C LEU A 39 -9.13 -15.57 8.20
N GLY A 40 -10.38 -15.22 7.90
CA GLY A 40 -11.55 -15.60 8.68
C GLY A 40 -11.87 -14.62 9.81
N GLU A 41 -13.15 -14.55 10.18
CA GLU A 41 -13.67 -13.54 11.11
C GLU A 41 -13.11 -13.62 12.53
N ASN A 42 -12.66 -14.82 12.95
CA ASN A 42 -12.14 -15.09 14.28
C ASN A 42 -10.61 -14.93 14.41
N ALA A 43 -9.90 -14.70 13.30
CA ALA A 43 -8.48 -14.44 13.33
C ALA A 43 -8.19 -12.99 13.74
N SER A 44 -6.97 -12.71 14.19
CA SER A 44 -6.55 -11.35 14.58
C SER A 44 -6.81 -10.34 13.47
N PRO A 45 -7.25 -9.11 13.79
CA PRO A 45 -7.52 -8.07 12.80
C PRO A 45 -6.26 -7.63 12.05
N VAL A 46 -5.13 -7.60 12.74
CA VAL A 46 -3.83 -7.20 12.21
C VAL A 46 -2.75 -8.10 12.81
N MET A 47 -1.79 -8.52 11.99
CA MET A 47 -0.62 -9.28 12.43
C MET A 47 0.63 -8.84 11.67
N ILE A 48 1.78 -9.02 12.29
CA ILE A 48 3.08 -8.79 11.66
C ILE A 48 3.71 -10.14 11.36
N THR A 49 4.18 -10.33 10.14
CA THR A 49 4.92 -11.53 9.71
C THR A 49 6.24 -11.13 9.07
N GLN A 50 7.22 -12.01 9.12
CA GLN A 50 8.51 -11.84 8.46
C GLN A 50 8.70 -12.96 7.45
N SER A 51 9.27 -12.64 6.29
CA SER A 51 9.66 -13.66 5.32
C SER A 51 10.80 -14.52 5.89
N GLU A 52 10.55 -15.81 6.02
CA GLU A 52 11.55 -16.80 6.49
C GLU A 52 12.80 -16.79 5.59
N TYR A 53 12.60 -16.61 4.28
CA TYR A 53 13.71 -16.50 3.33
C TYR A 53 14.61 -15.30 3.63
N MET A 54 14.02 -14.12 3.83
CA MET A 54 14.78 -12.90 4.15
C MET A 54 15.50 -13.01 5.49
N ARG A 55 14.83 -13.58 6.49
CA ARG A 55 15.43 -13.85 7.81
C ARG A 55 16.67 -14.74 7.68
N ARG A 56 16.56 -15.87 6.96
CA ARG A 56 17.68 -16.80 6.73
C ARG A 56 18.81 -16.15 5.92
N MET A 57 18.48 -15.40 4.87
CA MET A 57 19.50 -14.70 4.08
C MET A 57 20.31 -13.73 4.93
N LYS A 58 19.67 -13.03 5.85
CA LYS A 58 20.32 -12.09 6.77
C LYS A 58 21.18 -12.80 7.81
N GLU A 59 20.70 -13.92 8.35
CA GLU A 59 21.49 -14.78 9.26
C GLU A 59 22.76 -15.33 8.57
N MET A 60 22.62 -15.77 7.31
CA MET A 60 23.77 -16.25 6.52
C MET A 60 24.76 -15.12 6.20
N ALA A 61 24.30 -13.90 5.97
CA ALA A 61 25.15 -12.74 5.70
C ALA A 61 26.09 -12.43 6.87
N ASN A 62 25.65 -12.66 8.09
CA ASN A 62 26.46 -12.49 9.30
C ASN A 62 27.58 -13.54 9.45
N ILE A 63 27.46 -14.67 8.75
CA ILE A 63 28.41 -15.79 8.85
C ILE A 63 29.40 -15.80 7.67
N GLN A 64 28.98 -15.32 6.50
CA GLN A 64 29.79 -15.34 5.29
C GLN A 64 30.19 -13.93 4.83
N ALA A 65 31.46 -13.60 4.87
CA ALA A 65 32.01 -12.29 4.53
C ALA A 65 31.65 -11.79 3.10
N GLY A 66 31.30 -12.69 2.18
CA GLY A 66 30.88 -12.35 0.82
C GLY A 66 29.41 -11.89 0.70
N MET A 67 28.63 -11.99 1.76
CA MET A 67 27.20 -11.64 1.80
C MET A 67 26.87 -10.46 2.72
N SER A 68 27.87 -9.67 3.10
CA SER A 68 27.72 -8.53 4.03
C SER A 68 26.64 -7.52 3.59
N PHE A 69 26.42 -7.38 2.28
CA PHE A 69 25.39 -6.51 1.71
C PHE A 69 23.99 -6.83 2.28
N TYR A 70 23.63 -8.11 2.45
CA TYR A 70 22.33 -8.50 3.01
C TYR A 70 22.21 -8.17 4.50
N GLY A 71 23.34 -8.13 5.22
CA GLY A 71 23.37 -7.75 6.64
C GLY A 71 23.05 -6.26 6.90
N GLU A 72 23.31 -5.40 5.89
CA GLU A 72 23.04 -3.96 5.95
C GLU A 72 21.61 -3.60 5.51
N MET A 73 20.90 -4.51 4.84
CA MET A 73 19.53 -4.29 4.39
C MET A 73 18.57 -4.16 5.61
N PRO A 74 17.54 -3.31 5.48
CA PRO A 74 16.51 -3.21 6.52
C PRO A 74 15.78 -4.55 6.70
N ASP A 75 15.27 -4.78 7.90
CA ASP A 75 14.37 -5.90 8.18
C ASP A 75 13.04 -5.65 7.49
N MET A 76 12.63 -6.57 6.63
CA MET A 76 11.37 -6.49 5.91
C MET A 76 10.30 -7.30 6.64
N PHE A 77 9.25 -6.61 7.06
CA PHE A 77 8.08 -7.22 7.67
C PHE A 77 6.83 -6.97 6.82
N ASN A 78 5.85 -7.86 6.95
CA ASN A 78 4.52 -7.65 6.40
C ASN A 78 3.56 -7.31 7.54
N LEU A 79 2.86 -6.19 7.42
CA LEU A 79 1.68 -5.90 8.20
C LEU A 79 0.49 -6.49 7.46
N VAL A 80 -0.05 -7.59 7.94
CA VAL A 80 -1.16 -8.31 7.33
C VAL A 80 -2.46 -7.89 7.99
N LEU A 81 -3.35 -7.31 7.21
CA LEU A 81 -4.68 -6.88 7.63
C LEU A 81 -5.69 -7.99 7.29
N ASN A 82 -6.47 -8.40 8.27
CA ASN A 82 -7.51 -9.42 8.05
C ASN A 82 -8.76 -8.79 7.46
N ALA A 83 -8.96 -8.97 6.16
CA ALA A 83 -10.10 -8.41 5.42
C ALA A 83 -11.47 -8.94 5.92
N ASP A 84 -11.50 -10.11 6.57
CA ASP A 84 -12.73 -10.69 7.11
C ASP A 84 -13.09 -10.13 8.48
N HIS A 85 -12.13 -9.56 9.19
CA HIS A 85 -12.35 -9.11 10.56
C HIS A 85 -13.26 -7.89 10.61
N LYS A 86 -14.21 -7.90 11.56
CA LYS A 86 -15.22 -6.86 11.75
C LYS A 86 -14.62 -5.45 11.83
N LEU A 87 -13.56 -5.25 12.62
CA LEU A 87 -12.92 -3.94 12.78
C LEU A 87 -12.30 -3.42 11.47
N VAL A 88 -11.75 -4.29 10.63
CA VAL A 88 -11.19 -3.89 9.33
C VAL A 88 -12.31 -3.51 8.36
N LYS A 89 -13.40 -4.26 8.35
CA LYS A 89 -14.61 -3.93 7.57
C LYS A 89 -15.23 -2.60 8.01
N GLU A 90 -15.27 -2.34 9.31
CA GLU A 90 -15.80 -1.07 9.88
C GLU A 90 -14.91 0.12 9.48
N ILE A 91 -13.58 -0.03 9.49
CA ILE A 91 -12.65 1.02 9.02
C ILE A 91 -12.91 1.35 7.55
N LEU A 92 -13.09 0.36 6.68
CA LEU A 92 -13.41 0.60 5.26
C LEU A 92 -14.75 1.30 5.07
N ALA A 93 -15.78 0.88 5.81
CA ALA A 93 -17.12 1.48 5.72
C ALA A 93 -17.12 2.93 6.24
N ASP A 94 -16.36 3.22 7.28
CA ASP A 94 -16.22 4.55 7.86
C ASP A 94 -15.42 5.47 6.93
N GLU A 95 -14.32 4.96 6.35
CA GLU A 95 -13.53 5.69 5.36
C GLU A 95 -14.37 6.05 4.14
N ASP A 96 -15.12 5.10 3.58
CA ASP A 96 -15.97 5.36 2.42
C ASP A 96 -16.99 6.47 2.72
N LYS A 97 -17.60 6.43 3.90
CA LYS A 97 -18.53 7.47 4.34
C LYS A 97 -17.89 8.85 4.48
N GLU A 98 -16.70 8.92 5.07
CA GLU A 98 -16.03 10.19 5.38
C GLU A 98 -15.29 10.78 4.16
N CYS A 99 -14.73 9.92 3.29
CA CYS A 99 -13.86 10.34 2.19
C CYS A 99 -14.55 10.40 0.83
N ALA A 100 -15.66 9.68 0.60
CA ALA A 100 -16.28 9.54 -0.72
C ALA A 100 -16.53 10.88 -1.45
N ALA A 101 -17.05 11.88 -0.76
CA ALA A 101 -17.35 13.17 -1.36
C ALA A 101 -16.09 13.93 -1.82
N ALA A 102 -14.97 13.79 -1.10
CA ALA A 102 -13.71 14.43 -1.43
C ALA A 102 -12.92 13.63 -2.49
N VAL A 103 -13.05 12.31 -2.47
CA VAL A 103 -12.38 11.40 -3.42
C VAL A 103 -13.01 11.41 -4.80
N ALA A 104 -14.35 11.51 -4.90
CA ALA A 104 -15.08 11.41 -6.16
C ALA A 104 -14.57 12.37 -7.27
N PRO A 105 -14.35 13.68 -7.04
CA PRO A 105 -13.84 14.57 -8.08
C PRO A 105 -12.42 14.21 -8.51
N ILE A 106 -11.57 13.77 -7.58
CA ILE A 106 -10.18 13.36 -7.88
C ILE A 106 -10.20 12.09 -8.71
N GLN A 107 -11.02 11.11 -8.35
CA GLN A 107 -11.16 9.86 -9.09
C GLN A 107 -11.63 10.12 -10.53
N LYS A 108 -12.61 11.00 -10.71
CA LYS A 108 -13.07 11.39 -12.05
C LYS A 108 -11.95 11.98 -12.90
N GLU A 109 -11.14 12.90 -12.33
CA GLU A 109 -9.99 13.45 -13.07
C GLU A 109 -8.95 12.38 -13.39
N MET A 110 -8.71 11.43 -12.48
CA MET A 110 -7.80 10.30 -12.73
C MET A 110 -8.30 9.42 -13.87
N ASP A 111 -9.60 9.16 -13.93
CA ASP A 111 -10.23 8.36 -14.99
C ASP A 111 -10.12 9.07 -16.36
N ASP A 112 -10.35 10.38 -16.40
CA ASP A 112 -10.20 11.20 -17.60
C ASP A 112 -8.74 11.19 -18.10
N VAL A 113 -7.78 11.39 -17.20
CA VAL A 113 -6.33 11.33 -17.50
C VAL A 113 -5.96 9.94 -18.02
N ASN A 114 -6.43 8.88 -17.37
CA ASN A 114 -6.13 7.50 -17.77
C ASN A 114 -6.73 7.17 -19.14
N THR A 115 -7.94 7.62 -19.43
CA THR A 115 -8.60 7.46 -20.73
C THR A 115 -7.75 8.10 -21.82
N ARG A 116 -7.35 9.37 -21.64
CA ARG A 116 -6.52 10.09 -22.61
C ARG A 116 -5.16 9.43 -22.81
N ARG A 117 -4.52 8.99 -21.73
CA ARG A 117 -3.25 8.26 -21.78
C ARG A 117 -3.37 6.96 -22.58
N ASN A 118 -4.43 6.21 -22.36
CA ASN A 118 -4.66 4.95 -23.08
C ASN A 118 -4.94 5.17 -24.57
N GLU A 119 -5.64 6.24 -24.94
CA GLU A 119 -5.84 6.63 -26.35
C GLU A 119 -4.51 6.92 -27.05
N LEU A 120 -3.62 7.68 -26.39
CA LEU A 120 -2.29 7.98 -26.92
C LEU A 120 -1.43 6.71 -27.04
N LYS A 121 -1.40 5.86 -26.02
CA LYS A 121 -0.67 4.60 -26.06
C LYS A 121 -1.16 3.69 -27.17
N LYS A 122 -2.47 3.60 -27.42
CA LYS A 122 -3.03 2.84 -28.55
C LYS A 122 -2.60 3.40 -29.91
N LYS A 123 -2.49 4.73 -30.05
CA LYS A 123 -1.97 5.37 -31.29
C LYS A 123 -0.49 5.09 -31.52
N GLN A 124 0.25 4.84 -30.47
CA GLN A 124 1.68 4.55 -30.50
C GLN A 124 1.98 3.06 -30.66
N GLU A 125 1.00 2.19 -30.44
CA GLU A 125 1.13 0.75 -30.53
C GLU A 125 1.61 0.32 -31.91
N GLY A 126 2.68 -0.48 -31.97
CA GLY A 126 3.30 -0.95 -33.21
C GLY A 126 4.22 0.06 -33.91
N LYS A 127 4.37 1.28 -33.43
CA LYS A 127 5.34 2.27 -33.93
C LYS A 127 6.68 2.12 -33.22
N LYS A 128 7.77 2.41 -33.95
CA LYS A 128 9.08 2.55 -33.30
C LYS A 128 9.12 3.88 -32.56
N ASP A 129 9.95 3.95 -31.53
CA ASP A 129 10.09 5.16 -30.70
C ASP A 129 10.46 6.42 -31.52
N GLU A 130 11.23 6.22 -32.59
CA GLU A 130 11.64 7.26 -33.56
C GLU A 130 10.47 7.83 -34.38
N ASP A 131 9.41 7.02 -34.58
CA ASP A 131 8.25 7.38 -35.39
C ASP A 131 7.14 8.07 -34.58
N ILE A 132 7.31 8.15 -33.25
CA ILE A 132 6.36 8.79 -32.35
C ILE A 132 6.67 10.29 -32.25
N PRO A 133 5.71 11.19 -32.60
CA PRO A 133 5.92 12.62 -32.48
C PRO A 133 6.32 13.03 -31.05
N THR A 134 7.28 13.92 -30.93
CA THR A 134 7.75 14.44 -29.62
C THR A 134 6.59 15.01 -28.82
N ALA A 135 5.68 15.75 -29.45
CA ALA A 135 4.49 16.29 -28.80
C ALA A 135 3.60 15.22 -28.15
N GLU A 136 3.45 14.02 -28.78
CA GLU A 136 2.69 12.93 -28.17
C GLU A 136 3.43 12.27 -26.99
N LYS A 137 4.77 12.21 -27.05
CA LYS A 137 5.58 11.73 -25.91
C LYS A 137 5.49 12.70 -24.74
N ASP A 138 5.60 13.98 -25.00
CA ASP A 138 5.50 15.02 -23.97
C ASP A 138 4.10 15.03 -23.34
N GLU A 139 3.03 14.87 -24.14
CA GLU A 139 1.67 14.76 -23.63
C GLU A 139 1.50 13.53 -22.70
N VAL A 140 2.06 12.38 -23.06
CA VAL A 140 2.02 11.17 -22.21
C VAL A 140 2.75 11.41 -20.88
N ASN A 141 3.94 12.03 -20.93
CA ASN A 141 4.71 12.35 -19.73
C ASN A 141 3.98 13.33 -18.80
N ASP A 142 3.30 14.33 -19.37
CA ASP A 142 2.52 15.29 -18.60
C ASP A 142 1.28 14.64 -17.96
N LEU A 143 0.63 13.73 -18.70
CA LEU A 143 -0.48 12.93 -18.17
C LEU A 143 -0.05 11.97 -17.07
N ASP A 144 1.13 11.36 -17.19
CA ASP A 144 1.69 10.49 -16.15
C ASP A 144 1.97 11.29 -14.87
N LYS A 145 2.59 12.47 -14.97
CA LYS A 145 2.80 13.38 -13.83
C LYS A 145 1.49 13.82 -13.19
N LYS A 146 0.51 14.22 -14.01
CA LYS A 146 -0.80 14.62 -13.51
C LYS A 146 -1.51 13.50 -12.78
N TRP A 147 -1.41 12.26 -13.29
CA TRP A 147 -1.98 11.09 -12.65
C TRP A 147 -1.33 10.81 -11.28
N GLU A 148 -0.01 10.91 -11.19
CA GLU A 148 0.73 10.77 -9.93
C GLU A 148 0.35 11.84 -8.91
N ASP A 149 0.22 13.09 -9.34
CA ASP A 149 -0.21 14.19 -8.45
C ASP A 149 -1.64 13.96 -7.92
N LEU A 150 -2.55 13.52 -8.77
CA LEU A 150 -3.92 13.19 -8.38
C LEU A 150 -3.94 11.99 -7.42
N LYS A 151 -3.15 10.96 -7.69
CA LYS A 151 -3.00 9.80 -6.81
C LYS A 151 -2.46 10.20 -5.43
N ASN A 152 -1.45 11.05 -5.39
CA ASN A 152 -0.89 11.56 -4.14
C ASN A 152 -1.90 12.38 -3.34
N ARG A 153 -2.71 13.21 -4.02
CA ARG A 153 -3.81 13.96 -3.37
C ARG A 153 -4.87 13.03 -2.80
N LYS A 154 -5.28 12.01 -3.55
CA LYS A 154 -6.23 10.98 -3.09
C LYS A 154 -5.69 10.23 -1.87
N ASN A 155 -4.44 9.80 -1.92
CA ASN A 155 -3.78 9.11 -0.82
C ASN A 155 -3.62 10.01 0.42
N GLY A 156 -3.41 11.31 0.22
CA GLY A 156 -3.40 12.31 1.29
C GLY A 156 -4.72 12.37 2.07
N LEU A 157 -5.86 12.27 1.39
CA LEU A 157 -7.18 12.23 2.04
C LEU A 157 -7.32 10.98 2.93
N PHE A 158 -6.85 9.82 2.47
CA PHE A 158 -6.89 8.59 3.27
C PHE A 158 -5.93 8.65 4.46
N ALA A 159 -4.76 9.27 4.30
CA ALA A 159 -3.82 9.48 5.40
C ALA A 159 -4.39 10.43 6.46
N ASP A 160 -5.07 11.51 6.06
CA ASP A 160 -5.73 12.45 6.97
C ASP A 160 -6.88 11.78 7.73
N TYR A 161 -7.67 10.95 7.06
CA TYR A 161 -8.68 10.12 7.69
C TYR A 161 -8.06 9.19 8.74
N ALA A 162 -7.01 8.48 8.36
CA ALA A 162 -6.31 7.53 9.23
C ALA A 162 -5.74 8.19 10.48
N ALA A 163 -5.21 9.42 10.37
CA ALA A 163 -4.67 10.19 11.49
C ALA A 163 -5.74 10.54 12.55
N GLN A 164 -7.01 10.62 12.13
CA GLN A 164 -8.14 10.91 13.00
C GLN A 164 -8.81 9.64 13.56
N ASN A 165 -8.53 8.47 12.96
CA ASN A 165 -9.11 7.20 13.37
C ASN A 165 -8.25 6.49 14.41
N LYS A 166 -8.69 6.55 15.67
CA LYS A 166 -7.97 5.93 16.81
C LYS A 166 -7.88 4.41 16.70
N VAL A 167 -8.84 3.75 16.07
CA VAL A 167 -8.86 2.27 15.92
C VAL A 167 -7.70 1.81 15.05
N VAL A 168 -7.42 2.51 13.94
CA VAL A 168 -6.27 2.21 13.08
C VAL A 168 -4.98 2.21 13.89
N ARG A 169 -4.73 3.25 14.67
CA ARG A 169 -3.54 3.36 15.49
C ARG A 169 -3.46 2.28 16.56
N GLN A 170 -4.56 2.02 17.25
CA GLN A 170 -4.62 0.96 18.27
C GLN A 170 -4.33 -0.43 17.70
N LEU A 171 -4.81 -0.74 16.50
CA LEU A 171 -4.55 -2.01 15.83
C LEU A 171 -3.07 -2.15 15.44
N ILE A 172 -2.44 -1.08 14.97
CA ILE A 172 -1.00 -1.04 14.67
C ILE A 172 -0.20 -1.24 15.97
N ASP A 173 -0.49 -0.48 17.00
CA ASP A 173 0.20 -0.56 18.28
C ASP A 173 0.11 -1.96 18.89
N LEU A 174 -1.07 -2.58 18.82
CA LEU A 174 -1.28 -3.97 19.27
C LEU A 174 -0.40 -4.96 18.50
N ALA A 175 -0.36 -4.85 17.17
CA ALA A 175 0.46 -5.74 16.35
C ALA A 175 1.96 -5.54 16.62
N LEU A 176 2.42 -4.31 16.79
CA LEU A 176 3.79 -3.99 17.17
C LEU A 176 4.14 -4.53 18.56
N LEU A 177 3.23 -4.38 19.53
CA LEU A 177 3.41 -4.89 20.89
C LEU A 177 3.55 -6.42 20.91
N GLN A 178 2.68 -7.12 20.18
CA GLN A 178 2.74 -8.58 20.08
C GLN A 178 4.05 -9.09 19.49
N ASN A 179 4.73 -8.29 18.68
CA ASN A 179 6.02 -8.62 18.06
C ASN A 179 7.23 -8.00 18.78
N GLY A 180 7.03 -7.38 19.96
CA GLY A 180 8.10 -6.76 20.72
C GLY A 180 8.75 -5.54 20.05
N MET A 181 8.04 -4.93 19.10
CA MET A 181 8.52 -3.78 18.32
C MET A 181 8.10 -2.43 18.89
N LEU A 182 7.18 -2.42 19.84
CA LEU A 182 6.74 -1.21 20.52
C LEU A 182 7.76 -0.88 21.61
N LYS A 183 8.57 0.15 21.36
CA LYS A 183 9.43 0.71 22.41
C LYS A 183 8.52 1.61 23.26
N GLY A 184 8.29 1.24 24.52
CA GLY A 184 7.66 2.15 25.46
C GLY A 184 8.45 3.45 25.51
N GLU A 185 7.76 4.58 25.51
CA GLU A 185 8.41 5.85 25.90
C GLU A 185 8.91 5.69 27.33
N ALA A 186 10.22 5.81 27.49
CA ALA A 186 10.88 5.75 28.80
C ALA A 186 10.73 7.11 29.52
#